data_b4d129c6cf62cedc9abb8b21f04e14fb
#
_entry.id   b4d129c6cf62cedc9abb8b21f04e14fb
#
_cell.length_a   1.000
_cell.length_b   1.000
_cell.length_c   1.000
_cell.angle_alpha   90.00
_cell.angle_beta   90.00
_cell.angle_gamma   90.00
#
_symmetry.space_group_name_H-M   'P 1'
#
loop_
_entity.id
_entity.type
_entity.pdbx_description
1 polymer ?
#
loop_
_entity_poly.entity_id
_entity_poly.type
_entity_poly.pdbx_seq_one_letter_code
_entity_poly.pdbx_strand_id
1 'polypeptide(L)'
;MKGIAKSPANADYIDALPVNMLATPKEVLNSSGYLRSFPGIDKRDDVAGLSRGVQFNTHESVVYRVLGGKLYRGQSQVGDVSGAGRISMAHSATSQAVAANGVLTLYRYDGTTKTLQNWPSTVGDVTYAQYDIGSVRDVCRLRGRYLWVKDGSQDFGVTDLEDESHPDQYRPFYTAESQPDGILACDTWRDFAVMFGSSTIEYFSLTGSTDTSAAIYVSQPSLMVQKGIAGTRCKCKFGDSHAFISNPSGGAPSVYAISQGSAAPIATASIEKILRSYSASDLSSAVMETLRFDGHELMIIHLPGHVLCYDASASSNGPQWNIMKTGLYDSPHRGIDFMFEGNQITCGDKTEAVTGQLNFSSSAQYGAQQEHLLYTPLFKADNMRVFDFELEASTGVAQIADRLFLSATTDGINFGREQMIEQNSSFAYDRRVLWRRFGHIRKNVGVKVRIITSSPVTLSGCQVRLE
;
A
#
# COMPACT_ATOMS: atom_id res chain seq x y z
N MET A 1 6.29 -19.76 18.98
CA MET A 1 5.26 -19.78 17.92
C MET A 1 4.18 -18.78 18.25
N LYS A 2 4.24 -17.60 17.68
CA LYS A 2 3.09 -16.68 17.63
C LYS A 2 2.63 -16.69 16.18
N GLY A 3 1.81 -17.68 15.85
CA GLY A 3 1.07 -17.66 14.59
C GLY A 3 0.08 -16.51 14.62
N ILE A 4 -0.32 -16.07 13.43
CA ILE A 4 -1.36 -15.08 13.13
C ILE A 4 -2.30 -14.93 14.32
N ALA A 5 -2.45 -13.69 14.79
CA ALA A 5 -3.09 -13.30 16.03
C ALA A 5 -4.01 -14.38 16.62
N LYS A 6 -3.59 -15.01 17.70
CA LYS A 6 -4.53 -15.77 18.52
C LYS A 6 -5.67 -14.81 18.82
N SER A 7 -6.85 -15.10 18.31
CA SER A 7 -8.06 -14.42 18.75
C SER A 7 -8.06 -14.51 20.27
N PRO A 8 -8.02 -13.39 21.01
CA PRO A 8 -8.12 -13.48 22.45
C PRO A 8 -9.49 -14.04 22.75
N ALA A 9 -9.56 -15.15 23.45
CA ALA A 9 -10.64 -15.70 24.25
C ALA A 9 -12.13 -15.46 23.85
N ASN A 10 -12.41 -14.89 22.72
CA ASN A 10 -13.76 -14.74 22.20
C ASN A 10 -14.05 -15.94 21.29
N ALA A 11 -15.22 -16.54 21.46
CA ALA A 11 -15.71 -17.71 20.72
C ALA A 11 -15.97 -17.43 19.23
N ASP A 12 -15.10 -16.67 18.57
CA ASP A 12 -15.19 -16.29 17.17
C ASP A 12 -14.22 -17.12 16.34
N TYR A 13 -14.62 -17.49 15.13
CA TYR A 13 -13.77 -18.23 14.22
C TYR A 13 -12.50 -17.44 13.89
N ILE A 14 -11.40 -18.15 13.63
CA ILE A 14 -10.15 -17.50 13.19
C ILE A 14 -10.41 -16.83 11.85
N ASP A 15 -10.18 -15.53 11.82
CA ASP A 15 -10.11 -14.76 10.59
C ASP A 15 -8.81 -15.11 9.86
N ALA A 16 -8.84 -16.19 9.10
CA ALA A 16 -7.67 -16.76 8.43
C ALA A 16 -7.46 -16.10 7.08
N LEU A 17 -6.64 -15.07 7.04
CA LEU A 17 -6.21 -14.45 5.79
C LEU A 17 -5.02 -15.22 5.19
N PRO A 18 -4.98 -15.43 3.86
CA PRO A 18 -3.80 -15.99 3.21
C PRO A 18 -2.58 -15.10 3.44
N VAL A 19 -1.40 -15.70 3.45
CA VAL A 19 -0.13 -14.98 3.63
C VAL A 19 0.73 -15.18 2.40
N ASN A 20 1.22 -14.07 1.84
CA ASN A 20 2.08 -14.02 0.64
C ASN A 20 1.48 -14.75 -0.58
N MET A 21 0.15 -14.82 -0.68
CA MET A 21 -0.55 -15.47 -1.78
C MET A 21 -1.56 -14.53 -2.41
N LEU A 22 -1.62 -14.53 -3.74
CA LEU A 22 -2.55 -13.73 -4.54
C LEU A 22 -3.52 -14.67 -5.26
N ALA A 23 -4.80 -14.29 -5.27
CA ALA A 23 -5.82 -14.99 -6.04
C ALA A 23 -5.85 -14.47 -7.49
N THR A 24 -5.66 -15.32 -8.45
CA THR A 24 -5.68 -14.97 -9.88
C THR A 24 -6.96 -15.54 -10.51
N PRO A 25 -7.92 -14.70 -10.94
CA PRO A 25 -9.19 -15.11 -11.52
C PRO A 25 -8.99 -15.47 -13.01
N LYS A 26 -8.30 -16.58 -13.26
CA LYS A 26 -8.06 -17.10 -14.59
C LYS A 26 -8.38 -18.60 -14.58
N GLU A 27 -9.25 -19.04 -15.49
CA GLU A 27 -9.54 -20.45 -15.64
C GLU A 27 -8.28 -21.25 -15.97
N VAL A 28 -8.01 -22.25 -15.16
CA VAL A 28 -6.92 -23.21 -15.34
C VAL A 28 -7.46 -24.59 -15.09
N LEU A 29 -7.41 -25.45 -16.09
CA LEU A 29 -8.03 -26.79 -16.07
C LEU A 29 -9.52 -26.67 -15.71
N ASN A 30 -9.97 -27.26 -14.62
CA ASN A 30 -11.36 -27.19 -14.14
C ASN A 30 -11.56 -26.20 -12.98
N SER A 31 -10.61 -25.30 -12.75
CA SER A 31 -10.68 -24.31 -11.69
C SER A 31 -11.00 -22.92 -12.26
N SER A 32 -11.91 -22.19 -11.62
CA SER A 32 -12.26 -20.81 -11.98
C SER A 32 -11.15 -19.79 -11.66
N GLY A 33 -10.07 -20.22 -11.04
CA GLY A 33 -8.92 -19.41 -10.69
C GLY A 33 -7.84 -20.24 -10.01
N TYR A 34 -6.72 -19.62 -9.72
CA TYR A 34 -5.63 -20.24 -8.98
C TYR A 34 -5.00 -19.24 -8.00
N LEU A 35 -4.30 -19.77 -7.02
CA LEU A 35 -3.49 -18.96 -6.08
C LEU A 35 -2.03 -18.98 -6.54
N ARG A 36 -1.38 -17.83 -6.51
CA ARG A 36 0.06 -17.72 -6.77
C ARG A 36 0.75 -17.00 -5.63
N SER A 37 2.02 -17.28 -5.42
CA SER A 37 2.84 -16.53 -4.47
C SER A 37 3.04 -15.09 -4.95
N PHE A 38 3.14 -14.16 -3.98
CA PHE A 38 3.66 -12.82 -4.26
C PHE A 38 5.10 -12.97 -4.81
N PRO A 39 5.51 -12.17 -5.80
CA PRO A 39 6.87 -12.24 -6.36
C PRO A 39 7.94 -12.02 -5.29
N GLY A 40 9.08 -12.65 -5.48
CA GLY A 40 10.26 -12.42 -4.65
C GLY A 40 10.85 -11.03 -4.85
N ILE A 41 11.83 -10.69 -4.01
CA ILE A 41 12.59 -9.44 -4.13
C ILE A 41 14.07 -9.78 -4.24
N ASP A 42 14.67 -9.44 -5.35
CA ASP A 42 16.12 -9.49 -5.52
C ASP A 42 16.75 -8.15 -5.11
N LYS A 43 17.90 -8.20 -4.48
CA LYS A 43 18.68 -7.00 -4.19
C LYS A 43 19.15 -6.35 -5.49
N ARG A 44 18.92 -5.04 -5.62
CA ARG A 44 19.40 -4.25 -6.75
C ARG A 44 20.67 -3.49 -6.38
N ASP A 45 20.59 -2.59 -5.39
CA ASP A 45 21.70 -1.71 -5.03
C ASP A 45 21.76 -1.49 -3.51
N ASP A 46 22.97 -1.24 -2.99
CA ASP A 46 23.18 -0.63 -1.67
C ASP A 46 23.01 0.89 -1.79
N VAL A 47 22.32 1.50 -0.83
CA VAL A 47 21.94 2.91 -0.92
C VAL A 47 22.22 3.65 0.39
N ALA A 48 22.03 4.98 0.38
CA ALA A 48 22.40 5.86 1.48
C ALA A 48 21.51 5.73 2.74
N GLY A 49 20.40 4.99 2.67
CA GLY A 49 19.48 4.81 3.80
C GLY A 49 18.15 4.24 3.40
N LEU A 50 17.23 4.15 4.35
CA LEU A 50 15.89 3.58 4.16
C LEU A 50 15.06 4.40 3.17
N SER A 51 14.14 3.74 2.48
CA SER A 51 13.24 4.40 1.55
C SER A 51 12.24 5.31 2.29
N ARG A 52 12.10 6.55 1.82
CA ARG A 52 11.23 7.59 2.41
C ARG A 52 10.08 8.01 1.50
N GLY A 53 10.15 7.67 0.21
CA GLY A 53 9.13 7.96 -0.78
C GLY A 53 9.65 7.82 -2.19
N VAL A 54 8.72 7.63 -3.12
CA VAL A 54 8.97 7.45 -4.55
C VAL A 54 7.90 8.16 -5.36
N GLN A 55 8.28 8.66 -6.52
CA GLN A 55 7.35 9.17 -7.52
C GLN A 55 7.89 8.94 -8.93
N PHE A 56 7.02 8.52 -9.84
CA PHE A 56 7.32 8.58 -11.27
C PHE A 56 7.07 9.99 -11.80
N ASN A 57 8.09 10.60 -12.33
CA ASN A 57 8.00 11.91 -12.96
C ASN A 57 7.65 11.74 -14.43
N THR A 58 6.41 12.11 -14.78
CA THR A 58 5.91 11.94 -16.15
C THR A 58 6.53 12.90 -17.16
N HIS A 59 7.04 14.06 -16.69
CA HIS A 59 7.69 15.03 -17.57
C HIS A 59 9.04 14.54 -18.06
N GLU A 60 9.86 14.01 -17.15
CA GLU A 60 11.17 13.48 -17.49
C GLU A 60 11.19 11.98 -17.80
N SER A 61 10.05 11.29 -17.62
CA SER A 61 9.91 9.84 -17.78
C SER A 61 10.91 9.03 -16.92
N VAL A 62 11.16 9.50 -15.68
CA VAL A 62 12.12 8.89 -14.76
C VAL A 62 11.55 8.79 -13.35
N VAL A 63 12.01 7.82 -12.58
CA VAL A 63 11.65 7.65 -11.18
C VAL A 63 12.51 8.53 -10.28
N TYR A 64 11.85 9.30 -9.41
CA TYR A 64 12.47 9.98 -8.30
C TYR A 64 12.22 9.23 -7.01
N ARG A 65 13.28 9.05 -6.20
CA ARG A 65 13.22 8.31 -4.95
C ARG A 65 14.07 9.00 -3.88
N VAL A 66 13.55 9.10 -2.66
CA VAL A 66 14.33 9.55 -1.51
C VAL A 66 14.77 8.35 -0.69
N LEU A 67 16.09 8.20 -0.54
CA LEU A 67 16.74 7.12 0.20
C LEU A 67 17.64 7.74 1.27
N GLY A 68 17.27 7.54 2.53
CA GLY A 68 17.89 8.27 3.64
C GLY A 68 17.74 9.78 3.47
N GLY A 69 18.84 10.49 3.46
CA GLY A 69 18.90 11.94 3.26
C GLY A 69 19.16 12.40 1.83
N LYS A 70 18.98 11.52 0.82
CA LYS A 70 19.36 11.81 -0.57
C LYS A 70 18.18 11.63 -1.53
N LEU A 71 18.03 12.59 -2.46
CA LEU A 71 17.12 12.49 -3.60
C LEU A 71 17.86 11.91 -4.79
N TYR A 72 17.32 10.85 -5.36
CA TYR A 72 17.81 10.23 -6.58
C TYR A 72 16.83 10.45 -7.73
N ARG A 73 17.40 10.71 -8.91
CA ARG A 73 16.74 10.69 -10.21
C ARG A 73 17.24 9.44 -10.95
N GLY A 74 16.39 8.43 -11.03
CA GLY A 74 16.88 7.10 -11.41
C GLY A 74 17.99 6.62 -10.47
N GLN A 75 19.19 6.40 -10.98
CA GLN A 75 20.36 6.02 -10.19
C GLN A 75 21.26 7.20 -9.77
N SER A 76 21.01 8.41 -10.29
CA SER A 76 21.85 9.59 -10.03
C SER A 76 21.33 10.38 -8.84
N GLN A 77 22.20 10.67 -7.86
CA GLN A 77 21.88 11.61 -6.79
C GLN A 77 21.78 13.04 -7.35
N VAL A 78 20.70 13.73 -7.04
CA VAL A 78 20.44 15.10 -7.53
C VAL A 78 20.26 16.12 -6.42
N GLY A 79 20.15 15.71 -5.17
CA GLY A 79 20.01 16.63 -4.05
C GLY A 79 19.99 15.97 -2.68
N ASP A 80 19.92 16.81 -1.66
CA ASP A 80 19.82 16.42 -0.25
C ASP A 80 18.42 16.72 0.28
N VAL A 81 17.87 15.78 1.08
CA VAL A 81 16.54 15.92 1.68
C VAL A 81 16.65 15.80 3.19
N SER A 82 16.28 16.85 3.90
CA SER A 82 16.37 16.91 5.36
C SER A 82 15.38 16.00 6.07
N GLY A 83 15.65 15.72 7.37
CA GLY A 83 14.80 14.90 8.23
C GLY A 83 14.93 13.41 7.96
N ALA A 84 14.18 12.60 8.72
CA ALA A 84 14.18 11.14 8.65
C ALA A 84 12.81 10.53 8.33
N GLY A 85 11.73 11.31 8.42
CA GLY A 85 10.35 10.86 8.18
C GLY A 85 10.02 10.62 6.71
N ARG A 86 8.83 10.10 6.46
CA ARG A 86 8.26 9.96 5.11
C ARG A 86 8.12 11.34 4.44
N ILE A 87 8.23 11.36 3.12
CA ILE A 87 8.17 12.59 2.33
C ILE A 87 6.98 12.58 1.36
N SER A 88 6.56 13.76 0.91
CA SER A 88 5.63 13.94 -0.21
C SER A 88 6.36 14.46 -1.43
N MET A 89 5.92 14.02 -2.60
CA MET A 89 6.45 14.49 -3.88
C MET A 89 5.35 14.94 -4.83
N ALA A 90 5.66 15.95 -5.59
CA ALA A 90 4.91 16.36 -6.78
C ALA A 90 5.91 16.87 -7.83
N HIS A 91 5.54 16.90 -9.11
CA HIS A 91 6.42 17.39 -10.15
C HIS A 91 5.71 18.34 -11.11
N SER A 92 6.47 19.25 -11.67
CA SER A 92 6.04 20.18 -12.73
C SER A 92 6.84 19.96 -14.01
N ALA A 93 6.71 20.87 -14.96
CA ALA A 93 7.55 20.89 -16.15
C ALA A 93 8.96 21.44 -15.87
N THR A 94 9.18 22.04 -14.71
CA THR A 94 10.44 22.74 -14.37
C THR A 94 11.16 22.14 -13.18
N SER A 95 10.43 21.44 -12.29
CA SER A 95 10.97 20.99 -11.02
C SER A 95 10.31 19.71 -10.48
N GLN A 96 11.08 18.98 -9.66
CA GLN A 96 10.60 17.96 -8.74
C GLN A 96 10.47 18.59 -7.36
N ALA A 97 9.25 18.67 -6.84
CA ALA A 97 8.99 19.18 -5.50
C ALA A 97 9.03 18.03 -4.48
N VAL A 98 9.62 18.30 -3.32
CA VAL A 98 9.69 17.39 -2.18
C VAL A 98 9.30 18.14 -0.91
N ALA A 99 8.23 17.73 -0.26
CA ALA A 99 7.85 18.19 1.07
C ALA A 99 8.45 17.25 2.12
N ALA A 100 9.37 17.77 2.89
CA ALA A 100 10.08 17.04 3.92
C ALA A 100 10.42 17.94 5.11
N ASN A 101 10.27 17.43 6.33
CA ASN A 101 10.62 18.16 7.56
C ASN A 101 10.02 19.58 7.63
N GLY A 102 8.77 19.73 7.18
CA GLY A 102 8.07 21.02 7.21
C GLY A 102 8.45 22.01 6.11
N VAL A 103 9.32 21.62 5.18
CA VAL A 103 9.80 22.50 4.10
C VAL A 103 9.44 21.89 2.75
N LEU A 104 8.98 22.73 1.81
CA LEU A 104 8.83 22.37 0.41
C LEU A 104 10.07 22.81 -0.36
N THR A 105 10.81 21.83 -0.89
CA THR A 105 12.02 22.06 -1.69
C THR A 105 11.76 21.69 -3.14
N LEU A 106 12.15 22.55 -4.06
CA LEU A 106 12.01 22.40 -5.50
C LEU A 106 13.39 22.12 -6.10
N TYR A 107 13.59 20.91 -6.58
CA TYR A 107 14.79 20.51 -7.32
C TYR A 107 14.52 20.73 -8.81
N ARG A 108 15.03 21.81 -9.34
CA ARG A 108 14.82 22.20 -10.75
C ARG A 108 15.66 21.34 -11.67
N TYR A 109 15.15 21.09 -12.87
CA TYR A 109 15.85 20.26 -13.86
C TYR A 109 17.08 20.95 -14.46
N ASP A 110 17.24 22.25 -14.23
CA ASP A 110 18.45 23.01 -14.54
C ASP A 110 19.60 22.81 -13.53
N GLY A 111 19.37 21.98 -12.50
CA GLY A 111 20.31 21.70 -11.42
C GLY A 111 20.27 22.66 -10.25
N THR A 112 19.39 23.67 -10.27
CA THR A 112 19.22 24.59 -9.14
C THR A 112 18.21 24.05 -8.13
N THR A 113 18.37 24.44 -6.87
CA THR A 113 17.44 24.08 -5.79
C THR A 113 16.88 25.36 -5.18
N LYS A 114 15.56 25.41 -5.06
CA LYS A 114 14.82 26.50 -4.39
C LYS A 114 13.95 25.92 -3.28
N THR A 115 13.64 26.72 -2.29
CA THR A 115 12.64 26.40 -1.27
C THR A 115 11.46 27.34 -1.40
N LEU A 116 10.26 26.85 -1.04
CA LEU A 116 9.09 27.71 -0.96
C LEU A 116 9.32 28.82 0.07
N GLN A 117 9.25 30.05 -0.38
CA GLN A 117 9.46 31.26 0.45
C GLN A 117 8.59 32.41 -0.06
N ASN A 118 8.35 33.39 0.78
CA ASN A 118 7.66 34.61 0.35
C ASN A 118 8.44 35.34 -0.76
N TRP A 119 7.72 36.07 -1.59
CA TRP A 119 8.32 37.06 -2.46
C TRP A 119 9.17 38.03 -1.65
N PRO A 120 10.28 38.54 -2.17
CA PRO A 120 10.96 39.66 -1.53
C PRO A 120 9.94 40.78 -1.27
N SER A 121 10.01 41.41 -0.10
CA SER A 121 9.03 42.45 0.31
C SER A 121 8.90 43.58 -0.69
N THR A 122 9.97 43.84 -1.45
CA THR A 122 10.00 44.85 -2.52
C THR A 122 10.88 44.34 -3.65
N VAL A 123 10.38 44.42 -4.88
CA VAL A 123 11.13 44.16 -6.11
C VAL A 123 10.89 45.31 -7.07
N GLY A 124 11.89 46.12 -7.30
CA GLY A 124 11.71 47.41 -8.00
C GLY A 124 10.76 48.33 -7.23
N ASP A 125 9.71 48.77 -7.91
CA ASP A 125 8.66 49.63 -7.30
C ASP A 125 7.46 48.83 -6.77
N VAL A 126 7.49 47.48 -6.85
CA VAL A 126 6.37 46.60 -6.43
C VAL A 126 6.60 46.08 -5.02
N THR A 127 5.63 46.30 -4.14
CA THR A 127 5.61 45.76 -2.77
C THR A 127 4.74 44.50 -2.72
N TYR A 128 5.30 43.38 -2.22
CA TYR A 128 4.62 42.09 -2.09
C TYR A 128 4.18 41.85 -0.64
N ALA A 129 2.99 41.34 -0.49
CA ALA A 129 2.51 40.88 0.82
C ALA A 129 3.36 39.72 1.36
N GLN A 130 3.58 39.75 2.65
CA GLN A 130 4.29 38.67 3.36
C GLN A 130 3.29 37.78 4.07
N TYR A 131 3.39 36.49 3.84
CA TYR A 131 2.44 35.49 4.32
C TYR A 131 3.11 34.51 5.28
N ASP A 132 2.37 34.01 6.24
CA ASP A 132 2.81 32.86 7.05
C ASP A 132 2.62 31.55 6.29
N ILE A 133 3.66 31.09 5.59
CA ILE A 133 3.67 29.86 4.82
C ILE A 133 3.42 28.63 5.74
N GLY A 134 3.85 28.72 6.99
CA GLY A 134 3.76 27.63 7.97
C GLY A 134 4.67 26.45 7.65
N SER A 135 4.49 25.36 8.38
CA SER A 135 5.15 24.09 8.14
C SER A 135 4.41 23.32 7.04
N VAL A 136 5.11 22.87 6.01
CA VAL A 136 4.54 22.12 4.89
C VAL A 136 4.42 20.65 5.26
N ARG A 137 3.20 20.12 5.26
CA ARG A 137 2.90 18.73 5.60
C ARG A 137 2.83 17.82 4.40
N ASP A 138 2.14 18.24 3.35
CA ASP A 138 1.93 17.45 2.11
C ASP A 138 1.92 18.40 0.91
N VAL A 139 2.14 17.87 -0.28
CA VAL A 139 2.16 18.62 -1.54
C VAL A 139 1.52 17.82 -2.67
N CYS A 140 0.72 18.48 -3.49
CA CYS A 140 0.25 17.97 -4.77
C CYS A 140 0.37 19.04 -5.85
N ARG A 141 0.10 18.71 -7.11
CA ARG A 141 0.13 19.68 -8.21
C ARG A 141 -1.14 19.62 -9.04
N LEU A 142 -1.73 20.77 -9.30
CA LEU A 142 -2.91 20.89 -10.15
C LEU A 142 -2.77 22.11 -11.09
N ARG A 143 -2.93 21.88 -12.40
CA ARG A 143 -3.00 22.93 -13.41
C ARG A 143 -1.90 24.00 -13.33
N GLY A 144 -0.66 23.56 -13.21
CA GLY A 144 0.50 24.44 -13.23
C GLY A 144 0.98 24.94 -11.86
N ARG A 145 0.21 24.74 -10.81
CA ARG A 145 0.52 25.21 -9.46
C ARG A 145 0.79 24.06 -8.51
N TYR A 146 1.74 24.22 -7.58
CA TYR A 146 1.81 23.36 -6.40
C TYR A 146 0.82 23.83 -5.36
N LEU A 147 0.17 22.87 -4.72
CA LEU A 147 -0.69 23.09 -3.57
C LEU A 147 -0.02 22.41 -2.39
N TRP A 148 0.10 23.11 -1.27
CA TRP A 148 0.68 22.55 -0.07
C TRP A 148 -0.26 22.64 1.13
N VAL A 149 -0.23 21.63 1.98
CA VAL A 149 -0.99 21.62 3.23
C VAL A 149 -0.15 22.29 4.32
N LYS A 150 -0.71 23.28 4.98
CA LYS A 150 -0.13 23.90 6.16
C LYS A 150 -0.42 23.05 7.39
N ASP A 151 0.64 22.55 8.03
CA ASP A 151 0.49 21.62 9.15
C ASP A 151 -0.22 22.26 10.34
N GLY A 152 -1.13 21.51 10.98
CA GLY A 152 -1.92 21.98 12.10
C GLY A 152 -2.98 23.04 11.77
N SER A 153 -3.32 23.23 10.48
CA SER A 153 -4.26 24.23 10.00
C SER A 153 -5.35 23.61 9.11
N GLN A 154 -6.40 24.39 8.88
CA GLN A 154 -7.43 24.13 7.87
C GLN A 154 -7.06 24.71 6.50
N ASP A 155 -5.90 25.36 6.42
CA ASP A 155 -5.49 26.07 5.22
C ASP A 155 -4.59 25.22 4.34
N PHE A 156 -4.75 25.38 3.04
CA PHE A 156 -3.78 24.96 2.04
C PHE A 156 -3.32 26.16 1.23
N GLY A 157 -2.05 26.15 0.88
CA GLY A 157 -1.44 27.20 0.09
C GLY A 157 -1.33 26.83 -1.38
N VAL A 158 -1.18 27.84 -2.22
CA VAL A 158 -1.07 27.72 -3.67
C VAL A 158 0.11 28.54 -4.17
N THR A 159 0.98 27.94 -4.98
CA THR A 159 2.13 28.64 -5.55
C THR A 159 1.76 29.51 -6.74
N ASP A 160 2.60 30.47 -7.03
CA ASP A 160 2.48 31.31 -8.20
C ASP A 160 2.68 30.50 -9.50
N LEU A 161 2.12 30.99 -10.61
CA LEU A 161 2.27 30.35 -11.92
C LEU A 161 3.61 30.69 -12.58
N GLU A 162 4.14 31.87 -12.34
CA GLU A 162 5.39 32.34 -12.97
C GLU A 162 6.62 31.81 -12.24
N ASP A 163 6.57 31.75 -10.88
CA ASP A 163 7.62 31.16 -10.07
C ASP A 163 7.04 30.26 -8.98
N GLU A 164 7.08 28.95 -9.21
CA GLU A 164 6.59 27.92 -8.29
C GLU A 164 7.27 27.93 -6.91
N SER A 165 8.35 28.70 -6.72
CA SER A 165 9.03 28.81 -5.42
C SER A 165 8.42 29.89 -4.51
N HIS A 166 7.39 30.58 -4.96
CA HIS A 166 6.71 31.64 -4.20
C HIS A 166 5.20 31.37 -4.09
N PRO A 167 4.54 31.84 -3.02
CA PRO A 167 3.08 31.83 -2.95
C PRO A 167 2.46 32.70 -4.04
N ASP A 168 1.23 32.38 -4.45
CA ASP A 168 0.46 33.24 -5.34
C ASP A 168 0.38 34.66 -4.79
N GLN A 169 0.61 35.67 -5.65
CA GLN A 169 0.74 37.05 -5.25
C GLN A 169 -0.55 37.63 -4.67
N TYR A 170 -1.70 37.15 -5.14
CA TYR A 170 -3.00 37.73 -4.84
C TYR A 170 -3.79 36.92 -3.83
N ARG A 171 -3.77 35.60 -3.95
CA ARG A 171 -4.59 34.71 -3.13
C ARG A 171 -3.91 33.38 -2.84
N PRO A 172 -2.88 33.41 -1.97
CA PRO A 172 -2.05 32.24 -1.73
C PRO A 172 -2.69 31.16 -0.88
N PHE A 173 -3.75 31.46 -0.09
CA PHE A 173 -4.37 30.52 0.82
C PHE A 173 -5.86 30.33 0.59
N TYR A 174 -6.31 29.11 0.83
CA TYR A 174 -7.69 28.66 0.82
C TYR A 174 -7.93 27.79 2.03
N THR A 175 -9.14 27.84 2.58
CA THR A 175 -9.51 27.14 3.81
C THR A 175 -10.54 26.07 3.48
N ALA A 176 -10.40 24.86 4.04
CA ALA A 176 -11.41 23.81 4.03
C ALA A 176 -12.32 24.04 5.25
N GLU A 177 -13.47 24.69 5.02
CA GLU A 177 -14.32 25.24 6.08
C GLU A 177 -15.53 24.36 6.45
N SER A 178 -15.74 23.23 5.76
CA SER A 178 -16.96 22.41 5.96
C SER A 178 -17.04 21.82 7.36
N GLN A 179 -15.90 21.55 7.97
CA GLN A 179 -15.78 21.12 9.37
C GLN A 179 -14.54 21.79 9.99
N PRO A 180 -14.53 22.06 11.30
CA PRO A 180 -13.39 22.63 12.00
C PRO A 180 -12.30 21.57 12.25
N ASP A 181 -11.85 20.88 11.19
CA ASP A 181 -10.85 19.84 11.25
C ASP A 181 -9.61 20.24 10.42
N GLY A 182 -8.43 19.89 10.93
CA GLY A 182 -7.18 20.18 10.22
C GLY A 182 -7.02 19.32 8.98
N ILE A 183 -6.49 19.91 7.90
CA ILE A 183 -6.09 19.19 6.70
C ILE A 183 -4.85 18.34 7.01
N LEU A 184 -4.91 17.06 6.71
CA LEU A 184 -3.82 16.11 6.92
C LEU A 184 -3.03 15.81 5.66
N ALA A 185 -3.67 15.92 4.48
CA ALA A 185 -3.05 15.61 3.21
C ALA A 185 -3.78 16.27 2.04
N CYS A 186 -3.12 16.34 0.90
CA CYS A 186 -3.73 16.74 -0.36
C CYS A 186 -3.38 15.76 -1.49
N ASP A 187 -4.24 15.72 -2.51
CA ASP A 187 -3.98 15.02 -3.77
C ASP A 187 -4.84 15.63 -4.87
N THR A 188 -4.82 15.04 -6.04
CA THR A 188 -5.60 15.48 -7.19
C THR A 188 -6.45 14.35 -7.73
N TRP A 189 -7.69 14.67 -8.09
CA TRP A 189 -8.59 13.77 -8.81
C TRP A 189 -9.21 14.51 -10.00
N ARG A 190 -8.89 14.06 -11.21
CA ARG A 190 -9.27 14.79 -12.44
C ARG A 190 -8.81 16.26 -12.36
N ASP A 191 -9.74 17.19 -12.45
CA ASP A 191 -9.49 18.63 -12.37
C ASP A 191 -9.79 19.23 -10.97
N PHE A 192 -9.85 18.39 -9.94
CA PHE A 192 -10.09 18.80 -8.57
C PHE A 192 -8.84 18.65 -7.72
N ALA A 193 -8.60 19.65 -6.88
CA ALA A 193 -7.75 19.47 -5.70
C ALA A 193 -8.58 18.79 -4.60
N VAL A 194 -8.02 17.77 -3.99
CA VAL A 194 -8.67 16.98 -2.93
C VAL A 194 -7.93 17.22 -1.64
N MET A 195 -8.62 17.80 -0.65
CA MET A 195 -8.10 18.06 0.68
C MET A 195 -8.66 17.04 1.65
N PHE A 196 -7.76 16.27 2.24
CA PHE A 196 -8.09 15.21 3.19
C PHE A 196 -7.95 15.74 4.61
N GLY A 197 -9.07 16.00 5.27
CA GLY A 197 -9.13 16.40 6.67
C GLY A 197 -9.18 15.20 7.62
N SER A 198 -9.20 15.48 8.91
CA SER A 198 -9.34 14.46 9.95
C SER A 198 -10.78 13.94 10.10
N SER A 199 -11.78 14.67 9.60
CA SER A 199 -13.20 14.32 9.68
C SER A 199 -13.92 14.35 8.33
N THR A 200 -13.41 15.14 7.36
CA THR A 200 -14.00 15.30 6.03
C THR A 200 -12.95 15.25 4.93
N ILE A 201 -13.40 14.98 3.70
CA ILE A 201 -12.58 15.11 2.49
C ILE A 201 -13.32 16.09 1.57
N GLU A 202 -12.65 17.19 1.23
CA GLU A 202 -13.21 18.28 0.45
C GLU A 202 -12.57 18.37 -0.93
N TYR A 203 -13.36 18.80 -1.90
CA TYR A 203 -12.96 18.94 -3.28
C TYR A 203 -13.02 20.41 -3.69
N PHE A 204 -11.98 20.88 -4.38
CA PHE A 204 -11.88 22.24 -4.89
C PHE A 204 -11.65 22.21 -6.38
N SER A 205 -12.49 22.91 -7.14
CA SER A 205 -12.33 23.10 -8.58
C SER A 205 -11.73 24.46 -8.89
N LEU A 206 -11.08 24.55 -10.06
CA LEU A 206 -10.63 25.82 -10.62
C LEU A 206 -11.84 26.63 -11.10
N THR A 207 -11.87 27.92 -10.83
CA THR A 207 -12.94 28.83 -11.30
C THR A 207 -12.80 29.21 -12.77
N GLY A 208 -11.58 29.10 -13.32
CA GLY A 208 -11.28 29.58 -14.67
C GLY A 208 -11.33 31.12 -14.82
N SER A 209 -11.48 31.86 -13.74
CA SER A 209 -11.46 33.32 -13.77
C SER A 209 -10.07 33.86 -14.14
N THR A 210 -10.06 34.88 -14.99
CA THR A 210 -8.85 35.66 -15.32
C THR A 210 -8.71 36.89 -14.43
N ASP A 211 -9.68 37.17 -13.56
CA ASP A 211 -9.64 38.25 -12.59
C ASP A 211 -8.71 37.88 -11.43
N THR A 212 -7.67 38.68 -11.22
CA THR A 212 -6.67 38.51 -10.14
C THR A 212 -7.27 38.63 -8.73
N SER A 213 -8.42 39.30 -8.60
CA SER A 213 -9.16 39.43 -7.34
C SER A 213 -10.05 38.23 -7.03
N ALA A 214 -10.38 37.42 -8.03
CA ALA A 214 -11.25 36.26 -7.89
C ALA A 214 -10.51 35.07 -7.26
N ALA A 215 -11.27 34.21 -6.56
CA ALA A 215 -10.73 32.94 -6.05
C ALA A 215 -10.34 32.02 -7.21
N ILE A 216 -9.13 31.47 -7.19
CA ILE A 216 -8.65 30.48 -8.16
C ILE A 216 -9.35 29.15 -7.95
N TYR A 217 -9.54 28.77 -6.67
CA TYR A 217 -10.18 27.51 -6.25
C TYR A 217 -11.48 27.80 -5.51
N VAL A 218 -12.49 26.97 -5.78
CA VAL A 218 -13.81 27.04 -5.13
C VAL A 218 -14.20 25.64 -4.65
N SER A 219 -14.67 25.55 -3.41
CA SER A 219 -15.16 24.31 -2.81
C SER A 219 -16.33 23.73 -3.60
N GLN A 220 -16.39 22.40 -3.67
CA GLN A 220 -17.45 21.61 -4.29
C GLN A 220 -18.19 20.76 -3.24
N PRO A 221 -19.14 21.32 -2.48
CA PRO A 221 -19.79 20.64 -1.37
C PRO A 221 -20.54 19.36 -1.78
N SER A 222 -20.97 19.26 -3.04
CA SER A 222 -21.67 18.09 -3.58
C SER A 222 -20.77 16.85 -3.68
N LEU A 223 -19.46 17.02 -3.70
CA LEU A 223 -18.48 15.93 -3.75
C LEU A 223 -17.87 15.60 -2.38
N MET A 224 -18.20 16.38 -1.35
CA MET A 224 -17.65 16.21 -0.01
C MET A 224 -17.98 14.85 0.59
N VAL A 225 -16.97 14.20 1.17
CA VAL A 225 -17.11 12.94 1.88
C VAL A 225 -17.03 13.18 3.39
N GLN A 226 -18.07 12.73 4.13
CA GLN A 226 -18.18 12.87 5.59
C GLN A 226 -17.33 11.82 6.35
N LYS A 227 -16.09 11.68 5.95
CA LYS A 227 -15.09 10.80 6.57
C LYS A 227 -13.70 11.39 6.37
N GLY A 228 -12.91 11.42 7.43
CA GLY A 228 -11.53 11.86 7.37
C GLY A 228 -10.53 10.71 7.36
N ILE A 229 -9.26 11.04 7.13
CA ILE A 229 -8.16 10.09 7.08
C ILE A 229 -7.42 10.01 8.42
N ALA A 230 -6.76 8.87 8.66
CA ALA A 230 -5.99 8.66 9.89
C ALA A 230 -4.65 9.41 9.91
N GLY A 231 -4.04 9.65 8.75
CA GLY A 231 -2.74 10.32 8.65
C GLY A 231 -2.38 10.67 7.22
N THR A 232 -1.32 11.45 7.04
CA THR A 232 -0.92 12.03 5.74
C THR A 232 -0.70 10.97 4.65
N ARG A 233 -0.19 9.81 5.01
CA ARG A 233 0.10 8.71 4.08
C ARG A 233 -0.97 7.62 4.07
N CYS A 234 -2.06 7.82 4.82
CA CYS A 234 -3.19 6.89 4.89
C CYS A 234 -4.14 7.04 3.69
N LYS A 235 -3.62 7.41 2.54
CA LYS A 235 -4.32 7.53 1.26
C LYS A 235 -3.46 7.04 0.10
N CYS A 236 -4.10 6.56 -0.95
CA CYS A 236 -3.45 6.26 -2.23
C CYS A 236 -4.45 6.46 -3.38
N LYS A 237 -3.93 6.69 -4.58
CA LYS A 237 -4.76 6.64 -5.80
C LYS A 237 -5.11 5.18 -6.07
N PHE A 238 -6.40 4.88 -6.16
CA PHE A 238 -6.89 3.53 -6.36
C PHE A 238 -8.14 3.52 -7.22
N GLY A 239 -8.17 2.63 -8.20
CA GLY A 239 -9.23 2.64 -9.21
C GLY A 239 -9.32 3.99 -9.93
N ASP A 240 -10.50 4.57 -9.98
CA ASP A 240 -10.74 5.88 -10.63
C ASP A 240 -10.59 7.08 -9.66
N SER A 241 -10.31 6.84 -8.37
CA SER A 241 -10.23 7.89 -7.36
C SER A 241 -9.18 7.58 -6.29
N HIS A 242 -9.58 7.55 -5.02
CA HIS A 242 -8.70 7.30 -3.87
C HIS A 242 -9.24 6.20 -2.97
N ALA A 243 -8.34 5.53 -2.29
CA ALA A 243 -8.64 4.73 -1.10
C ALA A 243 -7.90 5.31 0.10
N PHE A 244 -8.48 5.12 1.30
CA PHE A 244 -7.92 5.68 2.52
C PHE A 244 -8.30 4.87 3.77
N ILE A 245 -7.47 4.99 4.82
CA ILE A 245 -7.78 4.50 6.16
C ILE A 245 -8.49 5.62 6.92
N SER A 246 -9.69 5.34 7.44
CA SER A 246 -10.46 6.33 8.17
C SER A 246 -9.86 6.66 9.53
N ASN A 247 -10.06 7.91 9.95
CA ASN A 247 -9.65 8.37 11.28
C ASN A 247 -10.44 7.64 12.37
N PRO A 248 -9.78 7.05 13.38
CA PRO A 248 -10.44 6.35 14.48
C PRO A 248 -11.28 7.27 15.38
N SER A 249 -11.06 8.58 15.37
CA SER A 249 -11.86 9.53 16.16
C SER A 249 -13.32 9.61 15.71
N GLY A 250 -13.62 9.27 14.47
CA GLY A 250 -14.97 9.26 13.89
C GLY A 250 -15.69 7.91 13.99
N GLY A 251 -15.09 6.90 14.63
CA GLY A 251 -15.62 5.54 14.73
C GLY A 251 -14.55 4.47 14.62
N ALA A 252 -14.95 3.20 14.46
CA ALA A 252 -13.98 2.13 14.25
C ALA A 252 -13.20 2.37 12.95
N PRO A 253 -11.86 2.25 12.97
CA PRO A 253 -11.04 2.45 11.78
C PRO A 253 -11.35 1.38 10.74
N SER A 254 -11.49 1.80 9.49
CA SER A 254 -11.77 0.92 8.36
C SER A 254 -11.07 1.45 7.11
N VAL A 255 -11.06 0.68 6.04
CA VAL A 255 -10.54 1.09 4.73
C VAL A 255 -11.71 1.39 3.79
N TYR A 256 -11.67 2.55 3.19
CA TYR A 256 -12.69 3.04 2.26
C TYR A 256 -12.09 3.29 0.87
N ALA A 257 -12.89 3.02 -0.15
CA ALA A 257 -12.64 3.52 -1.50
C ALA A 257 -13.66 4.62 -1.83
N ILE A 258 -13.18 5.69 -2.45
CA ILE A 258 -14.02 6.82 -2.87
C ILE A 258 -14.45 6.61 -4.31
N SER A 259 -15.71 6.87 -4.58
CA SER A 259 -16.27 6.96 -5.92
C SER A 259 -17.32 8.07 -5.96
N GLN A 260 -17.08 9.08 -6.77
CA GLN A 260 -18.04 10.17 -7.08
C GLN A 260 -18.71 10.79 -5.83
N GLY A 261 -17.91 11.23 -4.85
CA GLY A 261 -18.41 11.90 -3.64
C GLY A 261 -19.01 10.97 -2.58
N SER A 262 -18.91 9.65 -2.75
CA SER A 262 -19.27 8.67 -1.75
C SER A 262 -18.09 7.78 -1.38
N ALA A 263 -18.02 7.33 -0.13
CA ALA A 263 -17.01 6.39 0.35
C ALA A 263 -17.66 5.06 0.72
N ALA A 264 -17.22 3.99 0.07
CA ALA A 264 -17.68 2.63 0.34
C ALA A 264 -16.61 1.86 1.12
N PRO A 265 -16.97 1.11 2.19
CA PRO A 265 -16.02 0.28 2.91
C PRO A 265 -15.61 -0.92 2.06
N ILE A 266 -14.32 -1.18 2.00
CA ILE A 266 -13.74 -2.36 1.33
C ILE A 266 -13.03 -3.30 2.33
N ALA A 267 -12.89 -2.87 3.58
CA ALA A 267 -12.37 -3.70 4.65
C ALA A 267 -13.36 -4.82 5.01
N THR A 268 -12.82 -6.01 5.28
CA THR A 268 -13.57 -7.10 5.92
C THR A 268 -13.49 -6.98 7.44
N ALA A 269 -14.33 -7.74 8.17
CA ALA A 269 -14.28 -7.78 9.62
C ALA A 269 -12.89 -8.13 10.17
N SER A 270 -12.17 -9.02 9.47
CA SER A 270 -10.78 -9.41 9.81
C SER A 270 -9.81 -8.22 9.73
N ILE A 271 -9.94 -7.43 8.66
CA ILE A 271 -9.11 -6.23 8.46
C ILE A 271 -9.42 -5.18 9.51
N GLU A 272 -10.70 -4.95 9.82
CA GLU A 272 -11.10 -4.00 10.87
C GLU A 272 -10.63 -4.44 12.26
N LYS A 273 -10.61 -5.75 12.56
CA LYS A 273 -10.01 -6.27 13.79
C LYS A 273 -8.51 -5.94 13.89
N ILE A 274 -7.78 -6.11 12.78
CA ILE A 274 -6.35 -5.76 12.72
C ILE A 274 -6.18 -4.25 12.93
N LEU A 275 -6.92 -3.41 12.22
CA LEU A 275 -6.81 -1.95 12.35
C LEU A 275 -7.15 -1.48 13.77
N ARG A 276 -8.16 -2.04 14.42
CA ARG A 276 -8.54 -1.71 15.81
C ARG A 276 -7.49 -2.11 16.85
N SER A 277 -6.57 -3.00 16.52
CA SER A 277 -5.48 -3.38 17.42
C SER A 277 -4.36 -2.34 17.52
N TYR A 278 -4.38 -1.34 16.64
CA TYR A 278 -3.41 -0.25 16.59
C TYR A 278 -3.93 1.00 17.29
N SER A 279 -3.01 1.75 17.90
CA SER A 279 -3.30 3.08 18.43
C SER A 279 -3.57 4.09 17.30
N ALA A 280 -4.19 5.23 17.61
CA ALA A 280 -4.38 6.31 16.64
C ALA A 280 -3.04 6.83 16.08
N SER A 281 -2.00 6.87 16.91
CA SER A 281 -0.64 7.24 16.50
C SER A 281 -0.06 6.24 15.50
N ASP A 282 -0.21 4.93 15.75
CA ASP A 282 0.27 3.89 14.83
C ASP A 282 -0.46 3.95 13.50
N LEU A 283 -1.78 4.12 13.53
CA LEU A 283 -2.58 4.27 12.31
C LEU A 283 -2.19 5.52 11.52
N SER A 284 -1.89 6.64 12.20
CA SER A 284 -1.46 7.87 11.53
C SER A 284 -0.12 7.74 10.81
N SER A 285 0.71 6.80 11.24
CA SER A 285 2.01 6.48 10.62
C SER A 285 1.90 5.51 9.43
N ALA A 286 0.73 4.92 9.20
CA ALA A 286 0.52 3.96 8.13
C ALA A 286 0.78 4.58 6.75
N VAL A 287 1.26 3.76 5.82
CA VAL A 287 1.53 4.15 4.43
C VAL A 287 0.70 3.28 3.51
N MET A 288 -0.03 3.91 2.62
CA MET A 288 -0.77 3.24 1.55
C MET A 288 -0.11 3.49 0.20
N GLU A 289 0.01 2.45 -0.58
CA GLU A 289 0.50 2.52 -1.95
C GLU A 289 -0.23 1.54 -2.86
N THR A 290 -0.10 1.74 -4.16
CA THR A 290 -0.70 0.88 -5.18
C THR A 290 0.36 0.24 -6.05
N LEU A 291 0.09 -0.97 -6.49
CA LEU A 291 0.98 -1.74 -7.34
C LEU A 291 0.16 -2.51 -8.39
N ARG A 292 0.59 -2.44 -9.66
CA ARG A 292 -0.03 -3.19 -10.75
C ARG A 292 0.97 -4.08 -11.44
N PHE A 293 0.66 -5.35 -11.60
CA PHE A 293 1.42 -6.30 -12.42
C PHE A 293 0.56 -7.51 -12.78
N ASP A 294 0.82 -8.13 -13.89
CA ASP A 294 0.22 -9.39 -14.37
C ASP A 294 -1.32 -9.44 -14.24
N GLY A 295 -1.99 -8.30 -14.43
CA GLY A 295 -3.44 -8.18 -14.30
C GLY A 295 -3.93 -7.96 -12.86
N HIS A 296 -3.06 -7.99 -11.85
CA HIS A 296 -3.40 -7.62 -10.48
C HIS A 296 -3.36 -6.11 -10.29
N GLU A 297 -4.35 -5.58 -9.58
CA GLU A 297 -4.37 -4.22 -9.08
C GLU A 297 -4.42 -4.26 -7.55
N LEU A 298 -3.26 -4.06 -6.96
CA LEU A 298 -3.03 -4.20 -5.53
C LEU A 298 -3.04 -2.84 -4.83
N MET A 299 -3.68 -2.78 -3.67
CA MET A 299 -3.50 -1.73 -2.68
C MET A 299 -2.80 -2.32 -1.47
N ILE A 300 -1.65 -1.77 -1.13
CA ILE A 300 -0.79 -2.25 -0.05
C ILE A 300 -0.84 -1.24 1.09
N ILE A 301 -1.10 -1.72 2.30
CA ILE A 301 -1.16 -0.92 3.52
C ILE A 301 -0.06 -1.38 4.45
N HIS A 302 0.90 -0.52 4.68
CA HIS A 302 2.01 -0.74 5.61
C HIS A 302 1.65 -0.21 6.99
N LEU A 303 1.44 -1.11 7.94
CA LEU A 303 1.27 -0.82 9.36
C LEU A 303 2.55 -1.20 10.11
N PRO A 304 2.77 -0.74 11.35
CA PRO A 304 3.98 -1.07 12.10
C PRO A 304 4.24 -2.57 12.27
N GLY A 305 3.21 -3.37 12.47
CA GLY A 305 3.31 -4.82 12.69
C GLY A 305 2.71 -5.70 11.58
N HIS A 306 2.04 -5.12 10.59
CA HIS A 306 1.39 -5.87 9.50
C HIS A 306 1.57 -5.15 8.18
N VAL A 307 1.58 -5.90 7.09
CA VAL A 307 1.37 -5.36 5.75
C VAL A 307 0.16 -6.07 5.16
N LEU A 308 -0.87 -5.30 4.87
CA LEU A 308 -2.13 -5.79 4.31
C LEU A 308 -2.14 -5.50 2.81
N CYS A 309 -2.63 -6.44 2.04
CA CYS A 309 -2.74 -6.28 0.60
C CYS A 309 -4.18 -6.62 0.16
N TYR A 310 -4.80 -5.68 -0.52
CA TYR A 310 -6.10 -5.83 -1.17
C TYR A 310 -5.90 -5.99 -2.66
N ASP A 311 -6.53 -6.99 -3.26
CA ASP A 311 -6.49 -7.23 -4.70
C ASP A 311 -7.85 -6.92 -5.33
N ALA A 312 -7.94 -5.81 -6.06
CA ALA A 312 -9.16 -5.39 -6.73
C ALA A 312 -9.54 -6.34 -7.86
N SER A 313 -8.56 -6.89 -8.58
CA SER A 313 -8.80 -7.77 -9.74
C SER A 313 -9.43 -9.10 -9.36
N ALA A 314 -9.15 -9.58 -8.14
CA ALA A 314 -9.70 -10.81 -7.59
C ALA A 314 -10.99 -10.62 -6.77
N SER A 315 -11.42 -9.37 -6.58
CA SER A 315 -12.51 -9.01 -5.65
C SER A 315 -13.91 -9.03 -6.25
N SER A 316 -14.11 -9.60 -7.41
CA SER A 316 -15.43 -9.70 -8.07
C SER A 316 -16.49 -10.43 -7.24
N ASN A 317 -16.10 -11.42 -6.43
CA ASN A 317 -16.95 -12.21 -5.56
C ASN A 317 -16.85 -11.82 -4.07
N GLY A 318 -16.35 -10.62 -3.79
CA GLY A 318 -16.14 -10.09 -2.45
C GLY A 318 -14.70 -9.67 -2.21
N PRO A 319 -14.44 -8.79 -1.22
CA PRO A 319 -13.13 -8.22 -0.97
C PRO A 319 -12.08 -9.30 -0.71
N GLN A 320 -11.01 -9.33 -1.51
CA GLN A 320 -9.89 -10.25 -1.37
C GLN A 320 -8.72 -9.57 -0.69
N TRP A 321 -8.44 -10.00 0.51
CA TRP A 321 -7.34 -9.51 1.34
C TRP A 321 -6.33 -10.61 1.64
N ASN A 322 -5.07 -10.24 1.70
CA ASN A 322 -3.99 -11.10 2.18
C ASN A 322 -3.04 -10.31 3.08
N ILE A 323 -2.21 -11.04 3.81
CA ILE A 323 -1.13 -10.48 4.64
C ILE A 323 0.19 -10.71 3.91
N MET A 324 1.02 -9.69 3.82
CA MET A 324 2.36 -9.80 3.27
C MET A 324 3.39 -9.84 4.41
N LYS A 325 4.29 -10.82 4.36
CA LYS A 325 5.32 -11.08 5.38
C LYS A 325 6.69 -11.25 4.73
N THR A 326 7.73 -11.08 5.52
CA THR A 326 9.11 -11.40 5.16
C THR A 326 9.63 -12.53 6.04
N GLY A 327 10.23 -13.55 5.40
CA GLY A 327 10.86 -14.69 6.08
C GLY A 327 9.85 -15.64 6.70
N LEU A 328 10.32 -16.36 7.73
CA LEU A 328 9.60 -17.46 8.38
C LEU A 328 8.93 -17.07 9.70
N TYR A 329 9.11 -15.83 10.14
CA TYR A 329 8.58 -15.29 11.39
C TYR A 329 7.50 -14.25 11.13
N ASP A 330 6.87 -13.76 12.18
CA ASP A 330 5.84 -12.71 12.08
C ASP A 330 6.46 -11.31 11.84
N SER A 331 7.27 -11.21 10.79
CA SER A 331 7.88 -9.95 10.38
C SER A 331 7.07 -9.36 9.21
N PRO A 332 6.64 -8.10 9.29
CA PRO A 332 5.92 -7.47 8.18
C PRO A 332 6.80 -7.38 6.94
N HIS A 333 6.18 -7.41 5.77
CA HIS A 333 6.88 -7.33 4.49
C HIS A 333 7.76 -6.08 4.42
N ARG A 334 9.03 -6.26 4.06
CA ARG A 334 10.04 -5.20 4.13
C ARG A 334 10.04 -4.26 2.91
N GLY A 335 9.60 -4.73 1.74
CA GLY A 335 9.49 -3.89 0.55
C GLY A 335 8.46 -2.79 0.72
N ILE A 336 8.78 -1.59 0.24
CA ILE A 336 7.94 -0.38 0.26
C ILE A 336 8.31 0.51 -0.92
N ASP A 337 7.42 1.46 -1.26
CA ASP A 337 7.65 2.39 -2.36
C ASP A 337 7.87 1.67 -3.68
N PHE A 338 6.94 0.78 -4.01
CA PHE A 338 6.95 0.05 -5.26
C PHE A 338 6.70 0.99 -6.45
N MET A 339 7.54 0.87 -7.48
CA MET A 339 7.41 1.70 -8.67
C MET A 339 7.87 0.94 -9.91
N PHE A 340 7.12 1.09 -11.00
CA PHE A 340 7.51 0.57 -12.30
C PHE A 340 8.60 1.47 -12.90
N GLU A 341 9.76 0.91 -13.17
CA GLU A 341 10.93 1.61 -13.69
C GLU A 341 11.55 0.82 -14.83
N GLY A 342 11.56 1.39 -16.02
CA GLY A 342 12.01 0.68 -17.22
C GLY A 342 11.06 -0.48 -17.55
N ASN A 343 11.49 -1.70 -17.39
CA ASN A 343 10.68 -2.91 -17.58
C ASN A 343 10.57 -3.76 -16.31
N GLN A 344 10.82 -3.15 -15.16
CA GLN A 344 10.87 -3.84 -13.86
C GLN A 344 10.09 -3.06 -12.81
N ILE A 345 9.67 -3.76 -11.77
CA ILE A 345 9.11 -3.13 -10.57
C ILE A 345 10.21 -3.08 -9.53
N THR A 346 10.59 -1.87 -9.15
CA THR A 346 11.59 -1.60 -8.11
C THR A 346 10.90 -1.25 -6.81
N CYS A 347 11.56 -1.51 -5.70
CA CYS A 347 11.09 -1.12 -4.36
C CYS A 347 12.25 -0.61 -3.51
N GLY A 348 11.91 0.14 -2.48
CA GLY A 348 12.79 0.42 -1.38
C GLY A 348 12.63 -0.61 -0.26
N ASP A 349 13.39 -0.45 0.80
CA ASP A 349 13.33 -1.30 1.98
C ASP A 349 13.08 -0.49 3.25
N LYS A 350 12.31 -1.05 4.19
CA LYS A 350 11.97 -0.42 5.47
C LYS A 350 12.99 -0.69 6.57
N THR A 351 13.83 -1.70 6.40
CA THR A 351 14.72 -2.23 7.45
C THR A 351 16.19 -2.12 7.12
N GLU A 352 16.52 -2.15 5.84
CA GLU A 352 17.91 -2.07 5.37
C GLU A 352 18.09 -0.99 4.30
N ALA A 353 19.30 -0.48 4.20
CA ALA A 353 19.66 0.54 3.23
C ALA A 353 19.96 -0.10 1.87
N VAL A 354 18.93 -0.70 1.26
CA VAL A 354 19.01 -1.36 -0.05
C VAL A 354 17.79 -1.00 -0.89
N THR A 355 17.94 -1.11 -2.19
CA THR A 355 16.83 -1.18 -3.13
C THR A 355 16.68 -2.59 -3.66
N GLY A 356 15.45 -2.98 -3.97
CA GLY A 356 15.11 -4.27 -4.53
C GLY A 356 14.35 -4.15 -5.84
N GLN A 357 14.26 -5.26 -6.54
CA GLN A 357 13.38 -5.42 -7.69
C GLN A 357 12.55 -6.70 -7.55
N LEU A 358 11.32 -6.68 -8.02
CA LEU A 358 10.47 -7.87 -8.01
C LEU A 358 11.00 -8.93 -8.99
N ASN A 359 11.09 -10.17 -8.49
CA ASN A 359 11.46 -11.34 -9.27
C ASN A 359 10.26 -12.29 -9.37
N PHE A 360 9.71 -12.42 -10.58
CA PHE A 360 8.55 -13.27 -10.86
C PHE A 360 8.90 -14.77 -10.98
N SER A 361 10.19 -15.09 -11.07
CA SER A 361 10.69 -16.46 -11.12
C SER A 361 11.09 -17.01 -9.76
N SER A 362 10.91 -16.24 -8.70
CA SER A 362 11.23 -16.59 -7.32
C SER A 362 10.15 -16.07 -6.37
N SER A 363 10.03 -16.66 -5.19
CA SER A 363 9.32 -16.07 -4.06
C SER A 363 10.26 -15.64 -2.93
N ALA A 364 11.57 -15.87 -3.08
CA ALA A 364 12.57 -15.47 -2.11
C ALA A 364 12.66 -13.96 -1.98
N GLN A 365 12.90 -13.47 -0.77
CA GLN A 365 13.22 -12.07 -0.55
C GLN A 365 14.69 -11.97 -0.13
N TYR A 366 15.48 -11.28 -0.96
CA TYR A 366 16.93 -11.13 -0.77
C TYR A 366 17.64 -12.48 -0.53
N GLY A 367 17.24 -13.52 -1.28
CA GLY A 367 17.76 -14.87 -1.18
C GLY A 367 17.20 -15.73 -0.03
N ALA A 368 16.41 -15.16 0.88
CA ALA A 368 15.81 -15.89 1.99
C ALA A 368 14.49 -16.56 1.61
N GLN A 369 14.26 -17.79 2.08
CA GLN A 369 13.00 -18.51 1.91
C GLN A 369 11.85 -17.76 2.57
N GLN A 370 10.67 -17.86 1.97
CA GLN A 370 9.44 -17.24 2.45
C GLN A 370 8.43 -18.28 2.91
N GLU A 371 7.61 -17.86 3.87
CA GLU A 371 6.44 -18.61 4.32
C GLU A 371 5.21 -18.19 3.53
N HIS A 372 4.45 -19.17 3.05
CA HIS A 372 3.14 -18.99 2.42
C HIS A 372 2.11 -19.75 3.23
N LEU A 373 1.00 -19.11 3.59
CA LEU A 373 -0.08 -19.72 4.35
C LEU A 373 -1.40 -19.64 3.60
N LEU A 374 -2.12 -20.76 3.67
CA LEU A 374 -3.46 -20.91 3.11
C LEU A 374 -4.36 -21.59 4.12
N TYR A 375 -5.63 -21.23 4.08
CA TYR A 375 -6.66 -21.82 4.91
C TYR A 375 -7.85 -22.21 4.05
N THR A 376 -8.38 -23.39 4.27
CA THR A 376 -9.66 -23.77 3.67
C THR A 376 -10.82 -23.35 4.57
N PRO A 377 -12.00 -23.13 3.99
CA PRO A 377 -13.22 -23.07 4.80
C PRO A 377 -13.41 -24.37 5.60
N LEU A 378 -14.26 -24.31 6.61
CA LEU A 378 -14.70 -25.52 7.32
C LEU A 378 -15.66 -26.30 6.41
N PHE A 379 -15.29 -27.53 6.07
CA PHE A 379 -16.16 -28.45 5.35
C PHE A 379 -16.93 -29.30 6.35
N LYS A 380 -18.21 -29.49 6.08
CA LYS A 380 -19.02 -30.43 6.84
C LYS A 380 -18.66 -31.86 6.43
N ALA A 381 -18.25 -32.68 7.40
CA ALA A 381 -17.83 -34.08 7.18
C ALA A 381 -18.46 -34.91 8.28
N ASP A 382 -19.72 -35.30 8.09
CA ASP A 382 -20.47 -36.04 9.09
C ASP A 382 -19.97 -37.50 9.13
N ASN A 383 -19.18 -37.79 10.16
CA ASN A 383 -18.72 -39.16 10.48
C ASN A 383 -17.96 -39.86 9.33
N MET A 384 -17.15 -39.11 8.60
CA MET A 384 -16.42 -39.58 7.42
C MET A 384 -14.98 -39.91 7.75
N ARG A 385 -14.41 -40.90 7.07
CA ARG A 385 -12.99 -41.16 7.10
C ARG A 385 -12.30 -40.46 5.94
N VAL A 386 -11.32 -39.58 6.27
CA VAL A 386 -10.48 -38.90 5.28
C VAL A 386 -9.20 -39.70 5.11
N PHE A 387 -9.03 -40.29 3.93
CA PHE A 387 -7.85 -41.08 3.59
C PHE A 387 -6.66 -40.21 3.26
N ASP A 388 -6.86 -39.32 2.33
CA ASP A 388 -5.81 -38.43 1.86
C ASP A 388 -6.36 -37.06 1.49
N PHE A 389 -5.45 -36.12 1.55
CA PHE A 389 -5.60 -34.73 1.07
C PHE A 389 -4.51 -34.50 0.03
N GLU A 390 -4.90 -34.15 -1.16
CA GLU A 390 -4.00 -33.81 -2.26
C GLU A 390 -4.11 -32.32 -2.58
N LEU A 391 -2.96 -31.66 -2.69
CA LEU A 391 -2.87 -30.29 -3.12
C LEU A 391 -2.44 -30.25 -4.58
N GLU A 392 -3.25 -29.62 -5.43
CA GLU A 392 -2.93 -29.42 -6.84
C GLU A 392 -2.00 -28.21 -6.96
N ALA A 393 -0.71 -28.48 -7.04
CA ALA A 393 0.36 -27.48 -7.07
C ALA A 393 1.26 -27.68 -8.29
N SER A 394 1.83 -26.60 -8.79
CA SER A 394 2.97 -26.69 -9.73
C SER A 394 4.16 -27.32 -9.01
N THR A 395 4.71 -28.38 -9.60
CA THR A 395 5.87 -29.12 -9.06
C THR A 395 7.04 -29.05 -10.03
N GLY A 396 8.24 -29.45 -9.58
CA GLY A 396 9.44 -29.47 -10.43
C GLY A 396 10.15 -28.13 -10.64
N VAL A 397 9.62 -27.04 -10.08
CA VAL A 397 10.15 -25.68 -10.24
C VAL A 397 11.20 -25.35 -9.19
N ALA A 398 11.18 -26.04 -8.05
CA ALA A 398 12.08 -25.73 -6.94
C ALA A 398 13.52 -26.17 -7.22
N GLN A 399 14.45 -25.30 -6.85
CA GLN A 399 15.89 -25.58 -6.90
C GLN A 399 16.38 -26.29 -5.62
N ILE A 400 15.67 -26.06 -4.50
CA ILE A 400 15.94 -26.63 -3.18
C ILE A 400 14.68 -27.33 -2.70
N ALA A 401 14.80 -28.40 -1.91
CA ALA A 401 13.67 -29.13 -1.36
C ALA A 401 12.73 -28.20 -0.57
N ASP A 402 11.50 -28.08 -1.03
CA ASP A 402 10.44 -27.34 -0.35
C ASP A 402 9.88 -28.12 0.82
N ARG A 403 9.48 -27.44 1.87
CA ARG A 403 8.81 -27.99 3.03
C ARG A 403 7.36 -27.56 3.04
N LEU A 404 6.48 -28.54 2.95
CA LEU A 404 5.04 -28.33 3.00
C LEU A 404 4.50 -28.97 4.27
N PHE A 405 3.73 -28.18 5.01
CA PHE A 405 3.11 -28.58 6.26
C PHE A 405 1.60 -28.47 6.15
N LEU A 406 0.92 -29.47 6.66
CA LEU A 406 -0.52 -29.51 6.72
C LEU A 406 -0.98 -29.73 8.14
N SER A 407 -1.95 -28.95 8.59
CA SER A 407 -2.62 -29.15 9.87
C SER A 407 -4.11 -29.02 9.71
N ALA A 408 -4.87 -29.84 10.44
CA ALA A 408 -6.32 -29.81 10.40
C ALA A 408 -6.90 -29.17 11.65
N THR A 409 -8.10 -28.60 11.50
CA THR A 409 -8.91 -28.07 12.58
C THR A 409 -10.34 -28.61 12.47
N THR A 410 -11.00 -28.81 13.61
CA THR A 410 -12.42 -29.21 13.67
C THR A 410 -13.32 -28.08 14.13
N ASP A 411 -12.74 -27.03 14.71
CA ASP A 411 -13.44 -25.88 15.29
C ASP A 411 -13.12 -24.55 14.56
N GLY A 412 -12.19 -24.58 13.60
CA GLY A 412 -11.73 -23.38 12.90
C GLY A 412 -10.85 -22.44 13.74
N ILE A 413 -10.51 -22.82 14.97
CA ILE A 413 -9.77 -22.01 15.94
C ILE A 413 -8.43 -22.66 16.28
N ASN A 414 -8.49 -23.94 16.63
CA ASN A 414 -7.33 -24.71 17.06
C ASN A 414 -6.87 -25.66 15.95
N PHE A 415 -5.63 -25.53 15.54
CA PHE A 415 -5.04 -26.44 14.56
C PHE A 415 -4.25 -27.55 15.25
N GLY A 416 -4.43 -28.78 14.76
CA GLY A 416 -3.71 -29.94 15.24
C GLY A 416 -2.24 -29.91 14.85
N ARG A 417 -1.55 -31.03 15.09
CA ARG A 417 -0.13 -31.19 14.74
C ARG A 417 0.09 -31.02 13.24
N GLU A 418 1.13 -30.27 12.87
CA GLU A 418 1.57 -30.16 11.49
C GLU A 418 2.21 -31.46 11.00
N GLN A 419 1.76 -31.93 9.86
CA GLN A 419 2.34 -33.05 9.13
C GLN A 419 3.20 -32.49 8.01
N MET A 420 4.50 -32.72 8.06
CA MET A 420 5.46 -32.27 7.06
C MET A 420 5.62 -33.30 5.94
N ILE A 421 5.68 -32.81 4.73
CA ILE A 421 6.21 -33.55 3.58
C ILE A 421 7.33 -32.72 2.94
N GLU A 422 8.39 -33.39 2.53
CA GLU A 422 9.39 -32.78 1.67
C GLU A 422 9.02 -33.07 0.22
N GLN A 423 8.96 -32.02 -0.57
CA GLN A 423 8.77 -32.11 -1.98
C GLN A 423 9.92 -31.41 -2.66
N ASN A 424 10.75 -32.15 -3.38
CA ASN A 424 11.30 -31.72 -4.64
C ASN A 424 12.57 -32.42 -5.05
N SER A 425 12.52 -32.83 -6.26
CA SER A 425 13.68 -32.76 -7.14
C SER A 425 13.33 -31.80 -8.27
N SER A 426 14.28 -30.97 -8.70
CA SER A 426 14.16 -30.18 -9.92
C SER A 426 13.71 -31.06 -11.08
N PHE A 427 12.84 -30.52 -11.93
CA PHE A 427 12.29 -31.20 -13.10
C PHE A 427 11.32 -32.37 -12.83
N ALA A 428 10.91 -32.62 -11.59
CA ALA A 428 9.90 -33.63 -11.28
C ALA A 428 8.49 -33.04 -11.37
N TYR A 429 7.99 -32.83 -12.58
CA TYR A 429 6.71 -32.13 -12.85
C TYR A 429 5.47 -33.02 -12.61
N ASP A 430 5.63 -34.32 -12.44
CA ASP A 430 4.57 -35.31 -12.24
C ASP A 430 4.34 -35.67 -10.77
N ARG A 431 5.00 -35.03 -9.86
CA ARG A 431 4.87 -35.34 -8.42
C ARG A 431 3.54 -34.84 -7.85
N ARG A 432 2.92 -35.77 -7.09
CA ARG A 432 1.69 -35.49 -6.33
C ARG A 432 2.05 -34.96 -4.95
N VAL A 433 1.41 -33.87 -4.54
CA VAL A 433 1.51 -33.30 -3.20
C VAL A 433 0.43 -33.89 -2.32
N LEU A 434 0.74 -34.98 -1.62
CA LEU A 434 -0.24 -35.82 -0.98
C LEU A 434 0.09 -36.10 0.48
N TRP A 435 -0.85 -35.80 1.37
CA TRP A 435 -0.83 -36.23 2.78
C TRP A 435 -1.80 -37.38 2.98
N ARG A 436 -1.36 -38.45 3.64
CA ARG A 436 -2.14 -39.65 3.89
C ARG A 436 -2.49 -39.79 5.36
N ARG A 437 -3.56 -40.57 5.64
CA ARG A 437 -3.97 -40.95 7.00
C ARG A 437 -4.46 -39.78 7.86
N PHE A 438 -5.40 -39.03 7.32
CA PHE A 438 -6.05 -37.94 8.06
C PHE A 438 -6.88 -38.42 9.26
N GLY A 439 -7.46 -39.59 9.15
CA GLY A 439 -8.27 -40.23 10.19
C GLY A 439 -9.77 -39.98 10.05
N HIS A 440 -10.47 -40.18 11.15
CA HIS A 440 -11.94 -40.10 11.19
C HIS A 440 -12.38 -38.72 11.68
N ILE A 441 -13.25 -38.09 10.92
CA ILE A 441 -13.75 -36.72 11.19
C ILE A 441 -15.25 -36.82 11.54
N ARG A 442 -15.62 -36.29 12.71
CA ARG A 442 -16.99 -36.45 13.23
C ARG A 442 -17.96 -35.40 12.71
N LYS A 443 -17.55 -34.15 12.49
CA LYS A 443 -18.46 -33.07 12.12
C LYS A 443 -17.90 -32.16 11.03
N ASN A 444 -16.83 -31.44 11.33
CA ASN A 444 -16.26 -30.45 10.44
C ASN A 444 -14.75 -30.64 10.34
N VAL A 445 -14.19 -30.24 9.23
CA VAL A 445 -12.74 -30.17 9.02
C VAL A 445 -12.39 -28.93 8.22
N GLY A 446 -11.40 -28.19 8.70
CA GLY A 446 -10.68 -27.18 7.94
C GLY A 446 -9.21 -27.53 7.91
N VAL A 447 -8.50 -27.03 6.92
CA VAL A 447 -7.09 -27.33 6.71
C VAL A 447 -6.30 -26.03 6.59
N LYS A 448 -5.15 -25.99 7.26
CA LYS A 448 -4.11 -24.98 7.06
C LYS A 448 -2.96 -25.63 6.30
N VAL A 449 -2.58 -25.04 5.18
CA VAL A 449 -1.38 -25.40 4.42
C VAL A 449 -0.34 -24.31 4.63
N ARG A 450 0.87 -24.70 5.03
CA ARG A 450 2.03 -23.82 5.18
C ARG A 450 3.15 -24.32 4.28
N ILE A 451 3.63 -23.46 3.40
CA ILE A 451 4.67 -23.76 2.42
C ILE A 451 5.88 -22.90 2.73
N ILE A 452 7.05 -23.48 2.86
CA ILE A 452 8.32 -22.78 3.02
C ILE A 452 9.16 -23.04 1.79
N THR A 453 9.37 -21.99 0.98
CA THR A 453 10.07 -22.10 -0.30
C THR A 453 10.76 -20.82 -0.68
N SER A 454 11.71 -20.91 -1.61
CA SER A 454 12.27 -19.80 -2.37
C SER A 454 11.75 -19.77 -3.82
N SER A 455 11.01 -20.82 -4.23
CA SER A 455 10.48 -20.96 -5.58
C SER A 455 9.08 -20.34 -5.69
N PRO A 456 8.63 -19.97 -6.89
CA PRO A 456 7.25 -19.52 -7.07
C PRO A 456 6.28 -20.66 -6.78
N VAL A 457 5.20 -20.36 -6.07
CA VAL A 457 4.13 -21.30 -5.73
C VAL A 457 2.90 -20.97 -6.56
N THR A 458 2.31 -22.00 -7.19
CA THR A 458 1.02 -21.88 -7.88
C THR A 458 0.15 -23.07 -7.47
N LEU A 459 -1.08 -22.78 -7.02
CA LEU A 459 -2.03 -23.77 -6.52
C LEU A 459 -3.35 -23.60 -7.24
N SER A 460 -3.82 -24.65 -7.89
CA SER A 460 -5.10 -24.62 -8.64
C SER A 460 -6.27 -25.20 -7.85
N GLY A 461 -6.02 -26.07 -6.87
CA GLY A 461 -7.09 -26.68 -6.11
C GLY A 461 -6.59 -27.64 -5.04
N CYS A 462 -7.52 -28.29 -4.40
CA CYS A 462 -7.26 -29.41 -3.51
C CYS A 462 -8.31 -30.50 -3.69
N GLN A 463 -7.90 -31.75 -3.52
CA GLN A 463 -8.77 -32.91 -3.56
C GLN A 463 -8.71 -33.66 -2.24
N VAL A 464 -9.86 -34.14 -1.79
CA VAL A 464 -10.00 -34.95 -0.58
C VAL A 464 -10.66 -36.24 -0.92
N ARG A 465 -10.01 -37.36 -0.57
CA ARG A 465 -10.62 -38.67 -0.73
C ARG A 465 -11.30 -39.08 0.58
N LEU A 466 -12.59 -39.27 0.51
CA LEU A 466 -13.48 -39.62 1.62
C LEU A 466 -14.00 -41.05 1.45
N GLU A 467 -14.29 -41.70 2.59
CA GLU A 467 -14.99 -43.00 2.68
C GLU A 467 -16.03 -42.98 3.80
#